data_44395cf474e54840cfb93bdf6dbcc7c1
#
_entry.id   44395cf474e54840cfb93bdf6dbcc7c1
#
_cell.length_a   1.000
_cell.length_b   1.000
_cell.length_c   1.000
_cell.angle_alpha   90.00
_cell.angle_beta   90.00
_cell.angle_gamma   90.00
#
_symmetry.space_group_name_H-M   'P 1'
#
loop_
_entity.id
_entity.type
_entity.pdbx_description
1 polymer ?
#
loop_
_entity_poly.entity_id
_entity_poly.type
_entity_poly.pdbx_seq_one_letter_code
_entity_poly.pdbx_strand_id
1 'polypeptide(L)'
;MLTLDKIYHASYVLKDVIRQTNIVQARGICDDCDVYLKPENLQITGSFKVRGSGYKISQLTEEEKARGVIACSAGNHAQGVALAATKYGIKSLICLPDGAPISKVEATKNYGAEVCMVPGVYDDAYNEALRLRDEKNYTFIHPFDDENVIAGQGTIGIEIMNEMPDVDAVVCAIGGGGLISGVACAIKSLNPNIKVYGVQAEGAPSMVESIKNGEPVHLDSVSTIADGIQVKEPGEHTFEYVKKYVDDIVTVSDDEISSAILKLIESQKMIAEGAGAAPLAAVMFNKLPVKGKKVVCVVSGGNIDVTILSRVIKRGLLMTGRQQTFCVELQDKPGQLVAV
;
A
#
# COMPACT_ATOMS: atom_id res chain seq x y z
N MET A 1 -18.49 -7.23 12.38
CA MET A 1 -17.93 -5.87 12.57
C MET A 1 -16.55 -6.00 13.21
N LEU A 2 -15.54 -5.31 12.66
CA LEU A 2 -14.17 -5.31 13.17
C LEU A 2 -14.12 -4.79 14.61
N THR A 3 -13.41 -5.52 15.48
CA THR A 3 -13.22 -5.16 16.89
C THR A 3 -11.74 -5.15 17.26
N LEU A 4 -11.38 -4.44 18.32
CA LEU A 4 -10.01 -4.44 18.84
C LEU A 4 -9.55 -5.84 19.24
N ASP A 5 -10.43 -6.66 19.83
CA ASP A 5 -10.12 -8.04 20.22
C ASP A 5 -9.73 -8.89 19.01
N LYS A 6 -10.42 -8.71 17.87
CA LYS A 6 -10.07 -9.41 16.63
C LYS A 6 -8.69 -8.99 16.10
N ILE A 7 -8.33 -7.73 16.26
CA ILE A 7 -6.99 -7.21 15.88
C ILE A 7 -5.91 -7.76 16.82
N TYR A 8 -6.17 -7.84 18.13
CA TYR A 8 -5.26 -8.50 19.08
C TYR A 8 -5.09 -9.98 18.78
N HIS A 9 -6.18 -10.69 18.48
CA HIS A 9 -6.09 -12.08 18.02
C HIS A 9 -5.24 -12.21 16.75
N ALA A 10 -5.44 -11.31 15.77
CA ALA A 10 -4.60 -11.27 14.58
C ALA A 10 -3.11 -11.03 14.93
N SER A 11 -2.82 -10.11 15.84
CA SER A 11 -1.45 -9.85 16.30
C SER A 11 -0.79 -11.08 16.94
N TYR A 12 -1.55 -11.86 17.69
CA TYR A 12 -1.07 -13.12 18.29
C TYR A 12 -0.79 -14.19 17.22
N VAL A 13 -1.74 -14.41 16.30
CA VAL A 13 -1.65 -15.43 15.25
C VAL A 13 -0.52 -15.14 14.25
N LEU A 14 -0.27 -13.87 13.98
CA LEU A 14 0.71 -13.46 12.97
C LEU A 14 2.16 -13.47 13.45
N LYS A 15 2.47 -13.70 14.71
CA LYS A 15 3.83 -13.62 15.27
C LYS A 15 4.87 -14.42 14.49
N ASP A 16 4.49 -15.62 14.02
CA ASP A 16 5.38 -16.50 13.25
C ASP A 16 5.22 -16.34 11.73
N VAL A 17 4.31 -15.48 11.29
CA VAL A 17 4.01 -15.26 9.85
C VAL A 17 4.70 -14.02 9.32
N ILE A 18 4.82 -12.99 10.13
CA ILE A 18 5.32 -11.66 9.75
C ILE A 18 6.64 -11.34 10.46
N ARG A 19 7.29 -10.28 9.98
CA ARG A 19 8.37 -9.59 10.70
C ARG A 19 7.77 -8.42 11.46
N GLN A 20 8.15 -8.24 12.73
CA GLN A 20 7.92 -6.99 13.42
C GLN A 20 8.79 -5.90 12.79
N THR A 21 8.18 -4.78 12.40
CA THR A 21 8.87 -3.64 11.80
C THR A 21 8.92 -2.50 12.82
N ASN A 22 10.08 -2.22 13.37
CA ASN A 22 10.22 -1.18 14.39
C ASN A 22 10.09 0.22 13.78
N ILE A 23 9.55 1.17 14.56
CA ILE A 23 9.44 2.57 14.17
C ILE A 23 10.83 3.19 14.08
N VAL A 24 11.06 3.98 13.03
CA VAL A 24 12.33 4.69 12.79
C VAL A 24 12.06 6.18 12.72
N GLN A 25 12.82 6.98 13.48
CA GLN A 25 12.77 8.44 13.37
C GLN A 25 13.34 8.91 12.04
N ALA A 26 12.59 9.69 11.29
CA ALA A 26 12.99 10.23 9.99
C ALA A 26 13.39 11.70 10.11
N ARG A 27 14.67 11.95 10.34
CA ARG A 27 15.20 13.30 10.51
C ARG A 27 15.30 14.04 9.18
N GLY A 28 15.08 15.38 9.23
CA GLY A 28 15.25 16.28 8.08
C GLY A 28 14.17 16.08 6.99
N ILE A 29 13.00 15.59 7.37
CA ILE A 29 11.83 15.44 6.50
C ILE A 29 10.95 16.70 6.57
N CYS A 30 10.70 17.18 7.78
CA CYS A 30 9.84 18.31 8.09
C CYS A 30 10.58 19.17 9.10
N ASP A 31 10.48 20.49 8.99
CA ASP A 31 11.20 21.42 9.87
C ASP A 31 10.41 21.73 11.14
N ASP A 32 9.09 21.54 11.10
CA ASP A 32 8.17 21.93 12.17
C ASP A 32 7.32 20.80 12.74
N CYS A 33 7.67 19.53 12.44
CA CYS A 33 7.08 18.35 13.04
C CYS A 33 8.08 17.19 13.18
N ASP A 34 7.88 16.31 14.16
CA ASP A 34 8.67 15.11 14.36
C ASP A 34 8.11 13.95 13.54
N VAL A 35 8.82 13.53 12.49
CA VAL A 35 8.37 12.45 11.60
C VAL A 35 9.02 11.13 11.98
N TYR A 36 8.20 10.11 12.04
CA TYR A 36 8.56 8.71 12.26
C TYR A 36 8.00 7.84 11.14
N LEU A 37 8.68 6.75 10.82
CA LEU A 37 8.28 5.81 9.78
C LEU A 37 7.95 4.45 10.40
N LYS A 38 6.81 3.87 10.01
CA LYS A 38 6.49 2.46 10.22
C LYS A 38 6.84 1.71 8.94
N PRO A 39 8.02 1.04 8.85
CA PRO A 39 8.61 0.61 7.59
C PRO A 39 8.09 -0.77 7.13
N GLU A 40 6.84 -0.86 6.70
CA GLU A 40 6.25 -2.08 6.14
C GLU A 40 6.84 -2.47 4.76
N ASN A 41 7.61 -1.58 4.13
CA ASN A 41 8.47 -1.92 2.99
C ASN A 41 9.60 -2.91 3.35
N LEU A 42 9.93 -3.05 4.64
CA LEU A 42 10.89 -4.02 5.15
C LEU A 42 10.24 -5.33 5.64
N GLN A 43 8.94 -5.50 5.45
CA GLN A 43 8.23 -6.74 5.74
C GLN A 43 8.74 -7.89 4.85
N ILE A 44 8.48 -9.14 5.22
CA ILE A 44 9.00 -10.34 4.54
C ILE A 44 8.73 -10.31 3.03
N THR A 45 7.52 -9.87 2.61
CA THR A 45 7.15 -9.74 1.20
C THR A 45 7.40 -8.34 0.63
N GLY A 46 8.16 -7.49 1.32
CA GLY A 46 8.37 -6.11 0.92
C GLY A 46 7.14 -5.20 1.04
N SER A 47 6.07 -5.65 1.72
CA SER A 47 4.86 -4.87 1.98
C SER A 47 4.01 -5.44 3.10
N PHE A 48 3.11 -4.62 3.64
CA PHE A 48 2.17 -4.96 4.71
C PHE A 48 1.18 -6.08 4.35
N LYS A 49 0.97 -6.38 3.08
CA LYS A 49 -0.11 -7.27 2.59
C LYS A 49 -0.07 -8.67 3.20
N VAL A 50 1.08 -9.17 3.58
CA VAL A 50 1.22 -10.47 4.25
C VAL A 50 0.47 -10.53 5.59
N ARG A 51 0.26 -9.40 6.27
CA ARG A 51 -0.48 -9.35 7.54
C ARG A 51 -1.95 -9.73 7.35
N GLY A 52 -2.63 -9.04 6.43
CA GLY A 52 -4.04 -9.31 6.14
C GLY A 52 -4.27 -10.67 5.50
N SER A 53 -3.49 -11.04 4.48
CA SER A 53 -3.59 -12.36 3.85
C SER A 53 -3.25 -13.47 4.83
N GLY A 54 -2.23 -13.30 5.67
CA GLY A 54 -1.83 -14.26 6.70
C GLY A 54 -2.95 -14.51 7.71
N TYR A 55 -3.53 -13.44 8.25
CA TYR A 55 -4.63 -13.60 9.20
C TYR A 55 -5.88 -14.19 8.55
N LYS A 56 -6.28 -13.73 7.35
CA LYS A 56 -7.42 -14.32 6.63
C LYS A 56 -7.24 -15.82 6.41
N ILE A 57 -6.09 -16.24 5.90
CA ILE A 57 -5.80 -17.64 5.60
C ILE A 57 -5.76 -18.48 6.90
N SER A 58 -5.26 -17.95 8.00
CA SER A 58 -5.27 -18.65 9.29
C SER A 58 -6.68 -18.96 9.81
N GLN A 59 -7.68 -18.15 9.42
CA GLN A 59 -9.08 -18.29 9.87
C GLN A 59 -9.93 -19.20 8.98
N LEU A 60 -9.35 -19.79 7.94
CA LEU A 60 -10.05 -20.74 7.08
C LEU A 60 -10.35 -22.03 7.80
N THR A 61 -11.52 -22.62 7.52
CA THR A 61 -11.87 -23.97 7.97
C THR A 61 -10.97 -25.02 7.31
N GLU A 62 -10.89 -26.22 7.88
CA GLU A 62 -10.08 -27.29 7.28
C GLU A 62 -10.57 -27.68 5.88
N GLU A 63 -11.87 -27.55 5.62
CA GLU A 63 -12.47 -27.78 4.30
C GLU A 63 -12.03 -26.70 3.30
N GLU A 64 -12.01 -25.41 3.69
CA GLU A 64 -11.53 -24.31 2.86
C GLU A 64 -10.04 -24.44 2.58
N LYS A 65 -9.24 -24.81 3.60
CA LYS A 65 -7.80 -25.07 3.44
C LYS A 65 -7.53 -26.21 2.46
N ALA A 66 -8.30 -27.30 2.55
CA ALA A 66 -8.15 -28.46 1.67
C ALA A 66 -8.45 -28.12 0.20
N ARG A 67 -9.41 -27.22 -0.05
CA ARG A 67 -9.73 -26.74 -1.41
C ARG A 67 -8.65 -25.80 -1.97
N GLY A 68 -7.98 -25.03 -1.12
CA GLY A 68 -7.01 -24.03 -1.50
C GLY A 68 -7.59 -22.62 -1.64
N VAL A 69 -6.72 -21.67 -1.92
CA VAL A 69 -7.07 -20.25 -2.04
C VAL A 69 -6.78 -19.71 -3.43
N ILE A 70 -7.52 -18.67 -3.82
CA ILE A 70 -7.32 -17.96 -5.07
C ILE A 70 -7.33 -16.44 -4.81
N ALA A 71 -6.51 -15.69 -5.55
CA ALA A 71 -6.54 -14.24 -5.54
C ALA A 71 -6.25 -13.67 -6.94
N CYS A 72 -6.63 -12.42 -7.16
CA CYS A 72 -6.24 -11.64 -8.33
C CYS A 72 -5.38 -10.47 -7.89
N SER A 73 -4.13 -10.45 -8.32
CA SER A 73 -3.22 -9.32 -8.08
C SER A 73 -1.90 -9.51 -8.82
N ALA A 74 -1.41 -8.47 -9.48
CA ALA A 74 -0.07 -8.44 -10.07
C ALA A 74 0.99 -7.80 -9.14
N GLY A 75 0.66 -7.59 -7.84
CA GLY A 75 1.54 -6.84 -6.93
C GLY A 75 1.65 -7.45 -5.53
N ASN A 76 1.63 -6.59 -4.54
CA ASN A 76 1.88 -6.93 -3.13
C ASN A 76 0.93 -7.97 -2.55
N HIS A 77 -0.35 -7.95 -2.96
CA HIS A 77 -1.34 -8.89 -2.46
C HIS A 77 -1.05 -10.33 -2.94
N ALA A 78 -0.64 -10.50 -4.19
CA ALA A 78 -0.23 -11.79 -4.73
C ALA A 78 0.85 -12.46 -3.88
N GLN A 79 1.91 -11.72 -3.59
CA GLN A 79 3.04 -12.20 -2.77
C GLN A 79 2.62 -12.49 -1.32
N GLY A 80 1.76 -11.64 -0.75
CA GLY A 80 1.23 -11.84 0.59
C GLY A 80 0.39 -13.12 0.70
N VAL A 81 -0.50 -13.38 -0.27
CA VAL A 81 -1.31 -14.61 -0.32
C VAL A 81 -0.43 -15.83 -0.55
N ALA A 82 0.51 -15.77 -1.51
CA ALA A 82 1.43 -16.84 -1.82
C ALA A 82 2.24 -17.29 -0.59
N LEU A 83 2.90 -16.34 0.08
CA LEU A 83 3.68 -16.64 1.29
C LEU A 83 2.81 -17.21 2.41
N ALA A 84 1.67 -16.58 2.69
CA ALA A 84 0.79 -17.02 3.75
C ALA A 84 0.23 -18.42 3.48
N ALA A 85 -0.26 -18.70 2.28
CA ALA A 85 -0.75 -20.02 1.92
C ALA A 85 0.34 -21.10 2.07
N THR A 86 1.55 -20.82 1.58
CA THR A 86 2.69 -21.74 1.71
C THR A 86 3.03 -22.03 3.18
N LYS A 87 3.04 -21.00 4.05
CA LYS A 87 3.28 -21.19 5.49
C LYS A 87 2.25 -22.08 6.17
N TYR A 88 1.01 -22.06 5.71
CA TYR A 88 -0.07 -22.92 6.24
C TYR A 88 -0.22 -24.24 5.46
N GLY A 89 0.66 -24.55 4.48
CA GLY A 89 0.58 -25.77 3.68
C GLY A 89 -0.63 -25.82 2.73
N ILE A 90 -1.16 -24.66 2.34
CA ILE A 90 -2.35 -24.50 1.52
C ILE A 90 -1.95 -24.18 0.09
N LYS A 91 -2.59 -24.80 -0.90
CA LYS A 91 -2.41 -24.46 -2.31
C LYS A 91 -2.95 -23.06 -2.60
N SER A 92 -2.21 -22.27 -3.35
CA SER A 92 -2.65 -20.93 -3.79
C SER A 92 -2.50 -20.79 -5.29
N LEU A 93 -3.52 -20.21 -5.92
CA LEU A 93 -3.57 -19.85 -7.33
C LEU A 93 -3.71 -18.33 -7.43
N ILE A 94 -2.82 -17.68 -8.18
CA ILE A 94 -2.86 -16.23 -8.38
C ILE A 94 -3.12 -15.94 -9.85
N CYS A 95 -4.24 -15.28 -10.14
CA CYS A 95 -4.56 -14.77 -11.46
C CYS A 95 -3.97 -13.37 -11.65
N LEU A 96 -3.27 -13.15 -12.76
CA LEU A 96 -2.71 -11.85 -13.12
C LEU A 96 -2.80 -11.64 -14.65
N PRO A 97 -2.88 -10.37 -15.10
CA PRO A 97 -2.86 -10.08 -16.53
C PRO A 97 -1.50 -10.46 -17.14
N ASP A 98 -1.50 -10.84 -18.40
CA ASP A 98 -0.30 -11.26 -19.14
C ASP A 98 0.75 -10.16 -19.33
N GLY A 99 0.35 -8.89 -19.18
CA GLY A 99 1.23 -7.72 -19.12
C GLY A 99 1.91 -7.46 -17.77
N ALA A 100 1.72 -8.33 -16.76
CA ALA A 100 2.32 -8.14 -15.43
C ALA A 100 3.86 -8.20 -15.49
N PRO A 101 4.59 -7.34 -14.74
CA PRO A 101 6.05 -7.36 -14.71
C PRO A 101 6.60 -8.74 -14.32
N ILE A 102 7.58 -9.24 -15.08
CA ILE A 102 8.20 -10.57 -14.88
C ILE A 102 8.72 -10.72 -13.45
N SER A 103 9.34 -9.68 -12.89
CA SER A 103 9.85 -9.66 -11.52
C SER A 103 8.76 -9.95 -10.47
N LYS A 104 7.55 -9.40 -10.65
CA LYS A 104 6.41 -9.63 -9.75
C LYS A 104 5.83 -11.04 -9.89
N VAL A 105 5.78 -11.56 -11.12
CA VAL A 105 5.36 -12.95 -11.41
C VAL A 105 6.30 -13.95 -10.74
N GLU A 106 7.61 -13.79 -10.96
CA GLU A 106 8.62 -14.67 -10.38
C GLU A 106 8.65 -14.58 -8.84
N ALA A 107 8.52 -13.39 -8.26
CA ALA A 107 8.41 -13.25 -6.81
C ALA A 107 7.20 -14.02 -6.25
N THR A 108 6.05 -13.98 -6.94
CA THR A 108 4.84 -14.73 -6.54
C THR A 108 5.07 -16.24 -6.58
N LYS A 109 5.70 -16.76 -7.65
CA LYS A 109 6.06 -18.18 -7.77
C LYS A 109 7.08 -18.59 -6.70
N ASN A 110 8.07 -17.76 -6.42
CA ASN A 110 9.10 -18.03 -5.41
C ASN A 110 8.52 -18.16 -3.99
N TYR A 111 7.37 -17.53 -3.73
CA TYR A 111 6.60 -17.73 -2.50
C TYR A 111 5.69 -18.97 -2.53
N GLY A 112 5.73 -19.78 -3.60
CA GLY A 112 5.09 -21.08 -3.68
C GLY A 112 3.69 -21.10 -4.30
N ALA A 113 3.21 -20.00 -4.90
CA ALA A 113 1.92 -19.99 -5.58
C ALA A 113 2.01 -20.51 -7.01
N GLU A 114 0.95 -21.17 -7.45
CA GLU A 114 0.65 -21.35 -8.87
C GLU A 114 0.18 -20.03 -9.47
N VAL A 115 0.55 -19.77 -10.73
CA VAL A 115 0.23 -18.53 -11.43
C VAL A 115 -0.60 -18.84 -12.67
N CYS A 116 -1.75 -18.15 -12.79
CA CYS A 116 -2.61 -18.16 -13.96
C CYS A 116 -2.44 -16.82 -14.70
N MET A 117 -1.77 -16.84 -15.86
CA MET A 117 -1.65 -15.67 -16.73
C MET A 117 -2.91 -15.53 -17.58
N VAL A 118 -3.56 -14.37 -17.51
CA VAL A 118 -4.82 -14.09 -18.19
C VAL A 118 -4.61 -13.01 -19.25
N PRO A 119 -4.95 -13.25 -20.52
CA PRO A 119 -4.90 -12.23 -21.54
C PRO A 119 -5.79 -11.03 -21.21
N GLY A 120 -5.27 -9.80 -21.35
CA GLY A 120 -6.02 -8.58 -21.12
C GLY A 120 -5.54 -7.76 -19.92
N VAL A 121 -6.47 -7.07 -19.25
CA VAL A 121 -6.19 -6.15 -18.14
C VAL A 121 -6.56 -6.76 -16.78
N TYR A 122 -6.42 -5.96 -15.73
CA TYR A 122 -6.73 -6.42 -14.36
C TYR A 122 -8.15 -6.98 -14.21
N ASP A 123 -9.13 -6.33 -14.83
CA ASP A 123 -10.54 -6.75 -14.72
C ASP A 123 -10.79 -8.13 -15.37
N ASP A 124 -10.07 -8.47 -16.45
CA ASP A 124 -10.12 -9.79 -17.08
C ASP A 124 -9.55 -10.87 -16.14
N ALA A 125 -8.40 -10.58 -15.52
CA ALA A 125 -7.78 -11.48 -14.56
C ALA A 125 -8.65 -11.66 -13.29
N TYR A 126 -9.34 -10.62 -12.86
CA TYR A 126 -10.27 -10.67 -11.73
C TYR A 126 -11.47 -11.55 -12.04
N ASN A 127 -12.09 -11.37 -13.22
CA ASN A 127 -13.21 -12.18 -13.66
C ASN A 127 -12.83 -13.67 -13.81
N GLU A 128 -11.64 -13.95 -14.33
CA GLU A 128 -11.13 -15.31 -14.42
C GLU A 128 -10.88 -15.93 -13.03
N ALA A 129 -10.37 -15.13 -12.08
CA ALA A 129 -10.21 -15.60 -10.70
C ALA A 129 -11.56 -15.96 -10.06
N LEU A 130 -12.61 -15.16 -10.30
CA LEU A 130 -13.96 -15.46 -9.82
C LEU A 130 -14.54 -16.72 -10.50
N ARG A 131 -14.34 -16.87 -11.81
CA ARG A 131 -14.76 -18.07 -12.54
C ARG A 131 -14.10 -19.35 -11.99
N LEU A 132 -12.77 -19.30 -11.79
CA LEU A 132 -12.01 -20.42 -11.23
C LEU A 132 -12.34 -20.69 -9.76
N ARG A 133 -12.66 -19.65 -8.98
CA ARG A 133 -13.17 -19.79 -7.61
C ARG A 133 -14.41 -20.69 -7.61
N ASP A 134 -15.39 -20.40 -8.47
CA ASP A 134 -16.67 -21.09 -8.50
C ASP A 134 -16.54 -22.52 -9.09
N GLU A 135 -15.73 -22.68 -10.14
CA GLU A 135 -15.50 -23.97 -10.77
C GLU A 135 -14.75 -24.96 -9.86
N LYS A 136 -13.72 -24.47 -9.14
CA LYS A 136 -12.83 -25.31 -8.32
C LYS A 136 -13.11 -25.20 -6.82
N ASN A 137 -14.11 -24.43 -6.42
CA ASN A 137 -14.47 -24.15 -5.02
C ASN A 137 -13.31 -23.59 -4.18
N TYR A 138 -12.41 -22.79 -4.78
CA TYR A 138 -11.37 -22.08 -4.04
C TYR A 138 -11.97 -21.03 -3.12
N THR A 139 -11.27 -20.74 -2.01
CA THR A 139 -11.59 -19.57 -1.20
C THR A 139 -10.90 -18.32 -1.77
N PHE A 140 -11.68 -17.32 -2.17
CA PHE A 140 -11.14 -16.05 -2.68
C PHE A 140 -10.59 -15.19 -1.54
N ILE A 141 -9.35 -14.75 -1.67
CA ILE A 141 -8.72 -13.83 -0.70
C ILE A 141 -8.78 -12.41 -1.25
N HIS A 142 -9.72 -11.62 -0.72
CA HIS A 142 -9.93 -10.24 -1.17
C HIS A 142 -8.76 -9.35 -0.76
N PRO A 143 -8.29 -8.42 -1.62
CA PRO A 143 -7.10 -7.60 -1.35
C PRO A 143 -7.27 -6.55 -0.25
N PHE A 144 -8.50 -6.18 0.15
CA PHE A 144 -8.78 -5.15 1.15
C PHE A 144 -10.16 -5.24 1.83
N ASP A 145 -11.23 -5.63 1.13
CA ASP A 145 -12.60 -5.57 1.66
C ASP A 145 -13.06 -6.91 2.26
N ASP A 146 -12.33 -7.33 3.29
CA ASP A 146 -12.65 -8.51 4.11
C ASP A 146 -12.24 -8.22 5.56
N GLU A 147 -13.13 -8.46 6.53
CA GLU A 147 -12.89 -8.14 7.93
C GLU A 147 -11.63 -8.83 8.52
N ASN A 148 -11.31 -10.05 8.09
CA ASN A 148 -10.10 -10.73 8.55
C ASN A 148 -8.86 -10.09 7.92
N VAL A 149 -8.92 -9.71 6.63
CA VAL A 149 -7.84 -8.98 5.98
C VAL A 149 -7.62 -7.64 6.69
N ILE A 150 -8.69 -6.89 6.95
CA ILE A 150 -8.62 -5.59 7.65
C ILE A 150 -8.07 -5.77 9.08
N ALA A 151 -8.47 -6.82 9.80
CA ALA A 151 -7.95 -7.11 11.15
C ALA A 151 -6.45 -7.39 11.14
N GLY A 152 -5.95 -8.16 10.15
CA GLY A 152 -4.52 -8.39 9.98
C GLY A 152 -3.73 -7.10 9.74
N GLN A 153 -4.27 -6.17 8.93
CA GLN A 153 -3.65 -4.86 8.70
C GLN A 153 -3.66 -3.99 9.97
N GLY A 154 -4.70 -4.13 10.80
CA GLY A 154 -4.84 -3.41 12.07
C GLY A 154 -3.72 -3.70 13.09
N THR A 155 -3.01 -4.81 12.94
CA THR A 155 -1.85 -5.14 13.78
C THR A 155 -0.73 -4.10 13.69
N ILE A 156 -0.63 -3.36 12.59
CA ILE A 156 0.27 -2.21 12.44
C ILE A 156 -0.07 -1.13 13.47
N GLY A 157 -1.36 -0.85 13.66
CA GLY A 157 -1.82 0.13 14.66
C GLY A 157 -1.48 -0.31 16.08
N ILE A 158 -1.61 -1.61 16.42
CA ILE A 158 -1.18 -2.15 17.72
C ILE A 158 0.33 -1.96 17.91
N GLU A 159 1.14 -2.28 16.90
CA GLU A 159 2.59 -2.12 16.98
C GLU A 159 2.98 -0.65 17.18
N ILE A 160 2.32 0.29 16.45
CA ILE A 160 2.56 1.74 16.62
C ILE A 160 2.24 2.16 18.07
N MET A 161 1.09 1.77 18.59
CA MET A 161 0.67 2.14 19.94
C MET A 161 1.56 1.55 21.04
N ASN A 162 2.10 0.35 20.83
CA ASN A 162 3.04 -0.27 21.77
C ASN A 162 4.42 0.40 21.77
N GLU A 163 4.91 0.82 20.61
CA GLU A 163 6.24 1.44 20.45
C GLU A 163 6.20 2.96 20.74
N MET A 164 5.09 3.63 20.42
CA MET A 164 4.96 5.09 20.51
C MET A 164 3.55 5.51 20.97
N PRO A 165 3.23 5.26 22.26
CA PRO A 165 1.90 5.57 22.81
C PRO A 165 1.58 7.07 22.87
N ASP A 166 2.59 7.94 22.74
CA ASP A 166 2.50 9.41 22.74
C ASP A 166 2.51 10.02 21.32
N VAL A 167 2.24 9.23 20.28
CA VAL A 167 2.07 9.73 18.92
C VAL A 167 0.83 10.63 18.82
N ASP A 168 0.95 11.76 18.11
CA ASP A 168 -0.16 12.69 17.89
C ASP A 168 -0.99 12.32 16.65
N ALA A 169 -0.33 11.82 15.61
CA ALA A 169 -0.99 11.49 14.35
C ALA A 169 -0.35 10.29 13.63
N VAL A 170 -1.18 9.51 12.95
CA VAL A 170 -0.75 8.42 12.06
C VAL A 170 -1.29 8.68 10.67
N VAL A 171 -0.43 8.53 9.65
CA VAL A 171 -0.75 8.80 8.25
C VAL A 171 -0.62 7.51 7.44
N CYS A 172 -1.68 7.14 6.72
CA CYS A 172 -1.73 5.92 5.92
C CYS A 172 -2.18 6.22 4.48
N ALA A 173 -1.60 5.53 3.51
CA ALA A 173 -2.10 5.55 2.14
C ALA A 173 -3.45 4.81 2.02
N ILE A 174 -4.32 5.29 1.14
CA ILE A 174 -5.62 4.70 0.83
C ILE A 174 -5.67 4.31 -0.65
N GLY A 175 -5.77 3.01 -0.92
CA GLY A 175 -6.34 2.48 -2.16
C GLY A 175 -7.78 2.06 -1.90
N GLY A 176 -8.07 0.76 -1.81
CA GLY A 176 -9.40 0.26 -1.44
C GLY A 176 -9.77 0.39 0.04
N GLY A 177 -8.91 0.96 0.90
CA GLY A 177 -9.22 1.30 2.28
C GLY A 177 -8.80 0.28 3.35
N GLY A 178 -8.38 -0.95 3.00
CA GLY A 178 -8.16 -2.03 3.98
C GLY A 178 -7.07 -1.75 5.01
N LEU A 179 -5.96 -1.13 4.61
CA LEU A 179 -4.87 -0.75 5.53
C LEU A 179 -5.35 0.24 6.59
N ILE A 180 -5.82 1.38 6.14
CA ILE A 180 -6.20 2.46 7.04
C ILE A 180 -7.40 2.09 7.93
N SER A 181 -8.34 1.29 7.42
CA SER A 181 -9.47 0.79 8.21
C SER A 181 -9.02 -0.01 9.42
N GLY A 182 -8.07 -0.92 9.23
CA GLY A 182 -7.50 -1.71 10.31
C GLY A 182 -6.69 -0.86 11.29
N VAL A 183 -5.78 -0.03 10.77
CA VAL A 183 -4.91 0.84 11.58
C VAL A 183 -5.75 1.85 12.37
N ALA A 184 -6.70 2.52 11.74
CA ALA A 184 -7.56 3.51 12.39
C ALA A 184 -8.46 2.87 13.46
N CYS A 185 -9.04 1.70 13.19
CA CYS A 185 -9.82 0.96 14.18
C CYS A 185 -8.98 0.63 15.42
N ALA A 186 -7.76 0.12 15.26
CA ALA A 186 -6.86 -0.17 16.36
C ALA A 186 -6.52 1.08 17.19
N ILE A 187 -6.04 2.13 16.51
CA ILE A 187 -5.62 3.38 17.17
C ILE A 187 -6.78 4.06 17.89
N LYS A 188 -7.91 4.27 17.20
CA LYS A 188 -9.06 4.95 17.79
C LYS A 188 -9.70 4.17 18.95
N SER A 189 -9.60 2.84 18.92
CA SER A 189 -10.07 1.99 20.04
C SER A 189 -9.16 2.09 21.26
N LEU A 190 -7.85 2.31 21.08
CA LEU A 190 -6.87 2.45 22.16
C LEU A 190 -6.77 3.88 22.68
N ASN A 191 -6.74 4.85 21.77
CA ASN A 191 -6.70 6.27 22.10
C ASN A 191 -7.44 7.10 21.03
N PRO A 192 -8.68 7.52 21.28
CA PRO A 192 -9.50 8.25 20.31
C PRO A 192 -8.96 9.67 20.00
N ASN A 193 -8.05 10.21 20.82
CA ASN A 193 -7.48 11.54 20.62
C ASN A 193 -6.41 11.58 19.53
N ILE A 194 -5.76 10.44 19.23
CA ILE A 194 -4.75 10.36 18.18
C ILE A 194 -5.45 10.54 16.81
N LYS A 195 -4.89 11.41 15.98
CA LYS A 195 -5.42 11.66 14.64
C LYS A 195 -4.97 10.58 13.66
N VAL A 196 -5.88 10.15 12.79
CA VAL A 196 -5.58 9.23 11.69
C VAL A 196 -5.94 9.89 10.38
N TYR A 197 -4.94 10.12 9.54
CA TYR A 197 -5.08 10.78 8.25
C TYR A 197 -4.90 9.80 7.10
N GLY A 198 -5.77 9.90 6.11
CA GLY A 198 -5.67 9.16 4.87
C GLY A 198 -4.99 9.96 3.76
N VAL A 199 -4.27 9.27 2.88
CA VAL A 199 -3.64 9.90 1.71
C VAL A 199 -3.97 9.09 0.47
N GLN A 200 -4.52 9.74 -0.56
CA GLN A 200 -4.72 9.18 -1.90
C GLN A 200 -3.86 9.90 -2.93
N ALA A 201 -3.59 9.23 -4.04
CA ALA A 201 -3.04 9.93 -5.20
C ALA A 201 -4.12 10.78 -5.87
N GLU A 202 -3.77 12.00 -6.33
CA GLU A 202 -4.70 12.89 -7.04
C GLU A 202 -5.32 12.23 -8.28
N GLY A 203 -4.58 11.32 -8.94
CA GLY A 203 -5.07 10.56 -10.09
C GLY A 203 -5.92 9.34 -9.75
N ALA A 204 -6.19 9.06 -8.45
CA ALA A 204 -7.02 7.93 -8.00
C ALA A 204 -7.76 8.25 -6.68
N PRO A 205 -8.61 9.31 -6.62
CA PRO A 205 -9.20 9.80 -5.38
C PRO A 205 -10.53 9.12 -5.03
N SER A 206 -10.67 7.80 -5.26
CA SER A 206 -11.95 7.09 -5.14
C SER A 206 -12.58 7.20 -3.74
N MET A 207 -11.79 7.11 -2.66
CA MET A 207 -12.30 7.24 -1.30
C MET A 207 -12.67 8.69 -0.96
N VAL A 208 -11.91 9.68 -1.45
CA VAL A 208 -12.25 11.11 -1.28
C VAL A 208 -13.61 11.41 -1.91
N GLU A 209 -13.82 10.97 -3.14
CA GLU A 209 -15.11 11.16 -3.83
C GLU A 209 -16.23 10.39 -3.15
N SER A 210 -15.95 9.17 -2.64
CA SER A 210 -16.94 8.39 -1.89
C SER A 210 -17.37 9.07 -0.59
N ILE A 211 -16.42 9.62 0.19
CA ILE A 211 -16.76 10.37 1.43
C ILE A 211 -17.59 11.62 1.12
N LYS A 212 -17.27 12.36 0.05
CA LYS A 212 -18.05 13.51 -0.38
C LYS A 212 -19.48 13.14 -0.78
N ASN A 213 -19.66 12.02 -1.46
CA ASN A 213 -20.96 11.54 -1.93
C ASN A 213 -21.76 10.78 -0.86
N GLY A 214 -21.09 10.32 0.22
CA GLY A 214 -21.72 9.58 1.31
C GLY A 214 -21.88 8.08 1.06
N GLU A 215 -21.44 7.57 -0.10
CA GLU A 215 -21.47 6.16 -0.53
C GLU A 215 -20.25 5.82 -1.41
N PRO A 216 -19.87 4.54 -1.56
CA PRO A 216 -18.80 4.12 -2.46
C PRO A 216 -19.05 4.61 -3.90
N VAL A 217 -18.04 5.24 -4.49
CA VAL A 217 -18.08 5.78 -5.86
C VAL A 217 -17.09 5.03 -6.73
N HIS A 218 -17.55 4.56 -7.89
CA HIS A 218 -16.72 4.00 -8.95
C HIS A 218 -16.21 5.10 -9.86
N LEU A 219 -14.89 5.25 -10.00
CA LEU A 219 -14.26 6.18 -10.94
C LEU A 219 -14.10 5.52 -12.32
N ASP A 220 -14.43 6.23 -13.38
CA ASP A 220 -14.30 5.74 -14.76
C ASP A 220 -12.86 5.39 -15.10
N SER A 221 -11.91 6.22 -14.64
CA SER A 221 -10.48 6.03 -14.87
C SER A 221 -9.65 6.46 -13.68
N VAL A 222 -8.50 5.81 -13.50
CA VAL A 222 -7.50 6.16 -12.51
C VAL A 222 -6.10 6.08 -13.14
N SER A 223 -5.22 7.01 -12.78
CA SER A 223 -3.85 7.06 -13.30
C SER A 223 -2.91 7.68 -12.27
N THR A 224 -1.93 6.90 -11.81
CA THR A 224 -0.89 7.35 -10.89
C THR A 224 0.32 6.42 -10.93
N ILE A 225 1.50 6.91 -10.56
CA ILE A 225 2.70 6.08 -10.34
C ILE A 225 2.59 5.22 -9.07
N ALA A 226 1.63 5.50 -8.20
CA ALA A 226 1.38 4.75 -6.97
C ALA A 226 0.43 3.57 -7.23
N ASP A 227 0.88 2.56 -7.99
CA ASP A 227 0.10 1.39 -8.41
C ASP A 227 -0.61 0.66 -7.26
N GLY A 228 0.02 0.60 -6.08
CA GLY A 228 -0.56 -0.03 -4.89
C GLY A 228 -1.81 0.66 -4.32
N ILE A 229 -2.10 1.89 -4.73
CA ILE A 229 -3.30 2.66 -4.35
C ILE A 229 -4.12 3.13 -5.56
N GLN A 230 -3.84 2.62 -6.74
CA GLN A 230 -4.58 2.89 -7.97
C GLN A 230 -5.88 2.07 -8.01
N VAL A 231 -6.86 2.47 -7.22
CA VAL A 231 -8.12 1.74 -7.02
C VAL A 231 -9.29 2.60 -7.47
N LYS A 232 -10.12 2.05 -8.38
CA LYS A 232 -11.28 2.75 -8.95
C LYS A 232 -12.44 2.94 -7.96
N GLU A 233 -12.58 2.00 -7.03
CA GLU A 233 -13.71 1.98 -6.10
C GLU A 233 -13.26 1.43 -4.74
N PRO A 234 -13.57 2.07 -3.60
CA PRO A 234 -13.30 1.52 -2.28
C PRO A 234 -14.22 0.32 -2.00
N GLY A 235 -13.87 -0.49 -1.00
CA GLY A 235 -14.74 -1.55 -0.54
C GLY A 235 -15.92 -0.99 0.27
N GLU A 236 -17.02 -1.71 0.30
CA GLU A 236 -18.19 -1.35 1.11
C GLU A 236 -17.87 -1.31 2.62
N HIS A 237 -17.23 -2.37 3.12
CA HIS A 237 -16.82 -2.42 4.54
C HIS A 237 -15.75 -1.38 4.85
N THR A 238 -14.74 -1.23 3.97
CA THR A 238 -13.67 -0.27 4.21
C THR A 238 -14.16 1.16 4.17
N PHE A 239 -15.12 1.50 3.32
CA PHE A 239 -15.76 2.82 3.31
C PHE A 239 -16.38 3.16 4.66
N GLU A 240 -17.17 2.26 5.25
CA GLU A 240 -17.79 2.46 6.56
C GLU A 240 -16.76 2.64 7.68
N TYR A 241 -15.65 1.88 7.65
CA TYR A 241 -14.58 2.04 8.64
C TYR A 241 -13.83 3.36 8.46
N VAL A 242 -13.54 3.76 7.24
CA VAL A 242 -12.89 5.05 6.93
C VAL A 242 -13.77 6.19 7.41
N LYS A 243 -15.05 6.20 7.04
CA LYS A 243 -16.03 7.19 7.47
C LYS A 243 -16.14 7.32 9.00
N LYS A 244 -15.96 6.20 9.72
CA LYS A 244 -16.09 6.15 11.17
C LYS A 244 -14.83 6.57 11.93
N TYR A 245 -13.64 6.19 11.43
CA TYR A 245 -12.42 6.23 12.22
C TYR A 245 -11.32 7.16 11.67
N VAL A 246 -11.42 7.60 10.43
CA VAL A 246 -10.42 8.48 9.80
C VAL A 246 -10.84 9.94 10.00
N ASP A 247 -9.90 10.77 10.45
CA ASP A 247 -10.20 12.17 10.77
C ASP A 247 -10.26 13.05 9.52
N ASP A 248 -9.42 12.79 8.51
CA ASP A 248 -9.41 13.52 7.24
C ASP A 248 -8.65 12.74 6.16
N ILE A 249 -8.90 13.07 4.89
CA ILE A 249 -8.24 12.46 3.74
C ILE A 249 -7.77 13.57 2.81
N VAL A 250 -6.47 13.52 2.47
CA VAL A 250 -5.85 14.45 1.53
C VAL A 250 -5.35 13.73 0.28
N THR A 251 -5.11 14.49 -0.78
CA THR A 251 -4.50 13.98 -2.00
C THR A 251 -3.11 14.53 -2.22
N VAL A 252 -2.25 13.73 -2.84
CA VAL A 252 -0.91 14.10 -3.26
C VAL A 252 -0.71 13.80 -4.74
N SER A 253 0.04 14.65 -5.42
CA SER A 253 0.38 14.45 -6.83
C SER A 253 1.49 13.41 -7.01
N ASP A 254 1.63 12.89 -8.23
CA ASP A 254 2.74 12.01 -8.60
C ASP A 254 4.11 12.66 -8.44
N ASP A 255 4.20 13.98 -8.57
CA ASP A 255 5.42 14.76 -8.35
C ASP A 255 5.80 14.81 -6.87
N GLU A 256 4.83 15.04 -6.01
CA GLU A 256 5.00 15.02 -4.55
C GLU A 256 5.41 13.61 -4.08
N ILE A 257 4.77 12.56 -4.62
CA ILE A 257 5.14 11.16 -4.34
C ILE A 257 6.57 10.87 -4.80
N SER A 258 6.95 11.29 -6.01
CA SER A 258 8.30 11.09 -6.55
C SER A 258 9.37 11.77 -5.69
N SER A 259 9.08 12.98 -5.21
CA SER A 259 9.94 13.73 -4.30
C SER A 259 10.10 13.01 -2.95
N ALA A 260 9.02 12.43 -2.42
CA ALA A 260 9.05 11.67 -1.18
C ALA A 260 9.84 10.35 -1.33
N ILE A 261 9.72 9.64 -2.45
CA ILE A 261 10.54 8.45 -2.74
C ILE A 261 12.03 8.83 -2.76
N LEU A 262 12.39 9.90 -3.47
CA LEU A 262 13.77 10.39 -3.53
C LEU A 262 14.28 10.73 -2.12
N LYS A 263 13.47 11.41 -1.31
CA LYS A 263 13.81 11.78 0.07
C LYS A 263 14.03 10.55 0.96
N LEU A 264 13.19 9.51 0.83
CA LEU A 264 13.38 8.24 1.56
C LEU A 264 14.70 7.57 1.20
N ILE A 265 15.06 7.53 -0.08
CA ILE A 265 16.33 6.95 -0.54
C ILE A 265 17.50 7.74 0.03
N GLU A 266 17.48 9.07 -0.10
CA GLU A 266 18.62 9.92 0.26
C GLU A 266 18.81 10.07 1.76
N SER A 267 17.72 10.27 2.51
CA SER A 267 17.80 10.58 3.94
C SER A 267 17.69 9.35 4.83
N GLN A 268 16.87 8.37 4.44
CA GLN A 268 16.55 7.20 5.26
C GLN A 268 17.19 5.91 4.75
N LYS A 269 17.78 5.91 3.54
CA LYS A 269 18.34 4.73 2.86
C LYS A 269 17.28 3.62 2.66
N MET A 270 16.03 4.04 2.48
CA MET A 270 14.88 3.16 2.27
C MET A 270 14.33 3.30 0.86
N ILE A 271 13.99 2.17 0.25
CA ILE A 271 13.25 2.13 -1.03
C ILE A 271 11.78 1.91 -0.69
N ALA A 272 10.93 2.82 -1.17
CA ALA A 272 9.47 2.70 -1.10
C ALA A 272 8.87 2.76 -2.51
N GLU A 273 7.76 2.07 -2.70
CA GLU A 273 6.90 2.26 -3.86
C GLU A 273 6.02 3.52 -3.69
N GLY A 274 5.33 3.95 -4.75
CA GLY A 274 4.52 5.17 -4.70
C GLY A 274 3.49 5.17 -3.57
N ALA A 275 2.78 4.05 -3.37
CA ALA A 275 1.83 3.90 -2.27
C ALA A 275 2.49 4.03 -0.88
N GLY A 276 3.70 3.50 -0.74
CA GLY A 276 4.46 3.59 0.52
C GLY A 276 4.98 4.99 0.83
N ALA A 277 5.25 5.79 -0.20
CA ALA A 277 5.77 7.15 -0.06
C ALA A 277 4.67 8.22 0.10
N ALA A 278 3.43 7.95 -0.32
CA ALA A 278 2.33 8.92 -0.30
C ALA A 278 2.07 9.54 1.08
N PRO A 279 2.08 8.79 2.21
CA PRO A 279 1.94 9.38 3.55
C PRO A 279 3.02 10.41 3.86
N LEU A 280 4.28 10.12 3.49
CA LEU A 280 5.39 11.03 3.68
C LEU A 280 5.27 12.27 2.80
N ALA A 281 4.82 12.13 1.54
CA ALA A 281 4.55 13.24 0.64
C ALA A 281 3.55 14.23 1.25
N ALA A 282 2.44 13.73 1.83
CA ALA A 282 1.45 14.60 2.47
C ALA A 282 2.03 15.44 3.62
N VAL A 283 2.96 14.90 4.40
CA VAL A 283 3.66 15.62 5.46
C VAL A 283 4.67 16.62 4.87
N MET A 284 5.53 16.18 3.93
CA MET A 284 6.55 17.01 3.30
C MET A 284 5.98 18.26 2.61
N PHE A 285 4.81 18.12 2.00
CA PHE A 285 4.16 19.21 1.26
C PHE A 285 3.07 19.94 2.06
N ASN A 286 3.08 19.80 3.39
CA ASN A 286 2.21 20.53 4.33
C ASN A 286 0.70 20.35 4.01
N LYS A 287 0.29 19.16 3.55
CA LYS A 287 -1.12 18.86 3.26
C LYS A 287 -1.93 18.59 4.54
N LEU A 288 -1.26 18.34 5.68
CA LEU A 288 -1.87 17.91 6.94
C LEU A 288 -1.56 18.90 8.07
N PRO A 289 -2.48 19.09 9.05
CA PRO A 289 -2.29 19.99 10.19
C PRO A 289 -1.44 19.34 11.30
N VAL A 290 -0.16 19.07 11.00
CA VAL A 290 0.73 18.29 11.88
C VAL A 290 1.89 19.11 12.48
N LYS A 291 1.82 20.42 12.40
CA LYS A 291 2.83 21.33 12.98
C LYS A 291 2.98 21.12 14.49
N GLY A 292 4.22 20.95 14.97
CA GLY A 292 4.55 20.68 16.37
C GLY A 292 4.13 19.29 16.87
N LYS A 293 3.82 18.34 15.95
CA LYS A 293 3.28 17.03 16.26
C LYS A 293 4.29 15.92 16.02
N LYS A 294 4.13 14.81 16.76
CA LYS A 294 4.76 13.53 16.50
C LYS A 294 3.91 12.73 15.52
N VAL A 295 4.41 12.49 14.34
CA VAL A 295 3.67 11.91 13.21
C VAL A 295 4.31 10.60 12.77
N VAL A 296 3.55 9.51 12.75
CA VAL A 296 4.00 8.24 12.17
C VAL A 296 3.42 8.09 10.76
N CYS A 297 4.29 8.01 9.74
CA CYS A 297 3.93 7.68 8.37
C CYS A 297 4.11 6.18 8.15
N VAL A 298 3.08 5.48 7.69
CA VAL A 298 3.17 4.06 7.34
C VAL A 298 3.73 3.92 5.93
N VAL A 299 4.99 3.48 5.82
CA VAL A 299 5.63 3.15 4.54
C VAL A 299 5.16 1.76 4.12
N SER A 300 4.03 1.69 3.46
CA SER A 300 3.22 0.48 3.27
C SER A 300 3.87 -0.62 2.42
N GLY A 301 4.81 -0.26 1.52
CA GLY A 301 5.51 -1.21 0.66
C GLY A 301 6.70 -0.59 -0.07
N GLY A 302 7.55 -1.46 -0.63
CA GLY A 302 8.75 -1.10 -1.38
C GLY A 302 8.95 -1.89 -2.67
N ASN A 303 7.96 -2.64 -3.15
CA ASN A 303 8.05 -3.50 -4.33
C ASN A 303 7.91 -2.72 -5.65
N ILE A 304 8.73 -1.68 -5.78
CA ILE A 304 8.80 -0.88 -7.01
C ILE A 304 9.73 -1.55 -8.04
N ASP A 305 9.32 -1.54 -9.29
CA ASP A 305 10.19 -1.97 -10.38
C ASP A 305 11.36 -1.00 -10.57
N VAL A 306 12.57 -1.53 -10.79
CA VAL A 306 13.79 -0.70 -10.90
C VAL A 306 13.75 0.24 -12.10
N THR A 307 13.05 -0.10 -13.16
CA THR A 307 12.86 0.78 -14.32
C THR A 307 11.94 1.95 -13.99
N ILE A 308 10.89 1.69 -13.21
CA ILE A 308 10.01 2.73 -12.70
C ILE A 308 10.76 3.59 -11.67
N LEU A 309 11.52 2.97 -10.76
CA LEU A 309 12.33 3.68 -9.77
C LEU A 309 13.30 4.67 -10.44
N SER A 310 13.97 4.28 -11.52
CA SER A 310 14.85 5.15 -12.28
C SER A 310 14.13 6.40 -12.81
N ARG A 311 12.91 6.24 -13.35
CA ARG A 311 12.07 7.35 -13.83
C ARG A 311 11.61 8.26 -12.68
N VAL A 312 11.21 7.67 -11.56
CA VAL A 312 10.77 8.38 -10.36
C VAL A 312 11.92 9.21 -9.76
N ILE A 313 13.13 8.64 -9.67
CA ILE A 313 14.32 9.38 -9.21
C ILE A 313 14.57 10.58 -10.12
N LYS A 314 14.57 10.41 -11.45
CA LYS A 314 14.75 11.51 -12.39
C LYS A 314 13.68 12.59 -12.22
N ARG A 315 12.42 12.20 -12.06
CA ARG A 315 11.29 13.11 -11.82
C ARG A 315 11.47 13.88 -10.50
N GLY A 316 11.83 13.20 -9.42
CA GLY A 316 12.12 13.83 -8.13
C GLY A 316 13.27 14.83 -8.18
N LEU A 317 14.34 14.52 -8.94
CA LEU A 317 15.46 15.45 -9.17
C LEU A 317 15.04 16.69 -9.96
N LEU A 318 14.18 16.55 -10.97
CA LEU A 318 13.61 17.67 -11.72
C LEU A 318 12.75 18.56 -10.81
N MET A 319 11.84 17.96 -10.03
CA MET A 319 10.93 18.69 -9.15
C MET A 319 11.63 19.46 -8.02
N THR A 320 12.76 18.92 -7.56
CA THR A 320 13.59 19.58 -6.54
C THR A 320 14.60 20.58 -7.13
N GLY A 321 14.56 20.84 -8.45
CA GLY A 321 15.46 21.77 -9.13
C GLY A 321 16.92 21.31 -9.23
N ARG A 322 17.20 20.05 -8.90
CA ARG A 322 18.57 19.48 -8.88
C ARG A 322 18.99 18.92 -10.25
N GLN A 323 18.05 18.74 -11.15
CA GLN A 323 18.26 18.39 -12.54
C GLN A 323 17.39 19.28 -13.42
N GLN A 324 17.92 19.71 -14.56
CA GLN A 324 17.17 20.41 -15.59
C GLN A 324 17.42 19.74 -16.94
N THR A 325 16.44 19.81 -17.83
CA THR A 325 16.58 19.32 -19.20
C THR A 325 16.40 20.50 -20.13
N PHE A 326 17.40 20.74 -20.95
CA PHE A 326 17.37 21.77 -21.98
C PHE A 326 17.24 21.09 -23.35
N CYS A 327 16.38 21.62 -24.19
CA CYS A 327 16.30 21.25 -25.59
C CYS A 327 16.88 22.43 -26.41
N VAL A 328 17.95 22.18 -27.12
CA VAL A 328 18.61 23.21 -27.97
C VAL A 328 18.49 22.80 -29.40
N GLU A 329 17.88 23.65 -30.21
CA GLU A 329 17.79 23.47 -31.63
C GLU A 329 19.07 24.02 -32.28
N LEU A 330 19.87 23.15 -32.91
CA LEU A 330 21.12 23.50 -33.51
C LEU A 330 20.96 23.43 -35.05
N GLN A 331 21.63 24.39 -35.76
CA GLN A 331 21.78 24.26 -37.20
C GLN A 331 22.76 23.10 -37.52
N ASP A 332 22.48 22.35 -38.54
CA ASP A 332 23.39 21.27 -39.02
C ASP A 332 24.65 21.87 -39.67
N LYS A 333 25.55 22.37 -38.85
CA LYS A 333 26.84 22.95 -39.22
C LYS A 333 27.94 22.46 -38.28
N PRO A 334 29.17 22.17 -38.82
CA PRO A 334 30.31 21.81 -37.99
C PRO A 334 30.57 22.85 -36.87
N GLY A 335 30.83 22.39 -35.63
CA GLY A 335 31.18 23.24 -34.51
C GLY A 335 30.00 23.77 -33.70
N GLN A 336 28.74 23.62 -34.09
CA GLN A 336 27.59 24.13 -33.37
C GLN A 336 27.42 23.45 -31.98
N LEU A 337 27.71 22.17 -31.86
CA LEU A 337 27.64 21.46 -30.57
C LEU A 337 28.71 21.89 -29.58
N VAL A 338 29.82 22.46 -30.04
CA VAL A 338 30.92 22.98 -29.19
C VAL A 338 30.59 24.37 -28.64
N ALA A 339 29.66 25.08 -29.28
CA ALA A 339 29.23 26.42 -28.91
C ALA A 339 28.10 26.44 -27.84
N VAL A 340 27.56 25.29 -27.51
CA VAL A 340 26.53 25.08 -26.49
C VAL A 340 27.15 24.47 -25.24
#